data_ef3fd1aadaf205e475014073091a1d67
#
_entry.id   ef3fd1aadaf205e475014073091a1d67
#
_cell.length_a   1.000
_cell.length_b   1.000
_cell.length_c   1.000
_cell.angle_alpha   90.00
_cell.angle_beta   90.00
_cell.angle_gamma   90.00
#
_symmetry.space_group_name_H-M   'P 1'
#
loop_
_entity.id
_entity.type
_entity.pdbx_description
1 polymer ?
#
loop_
_entity_poly.entity_id
_entity_poly.type
_entity_poly.pdbx_seq_one_letter_code
_entity_poly.pdbx_strand_id
1 'polypeptide(L)'
;EVPAVLPRPTAAPPTDGKVQVYILAGQSNMVGFGYLEGSRPVYPSIFLSADPDIKVGRMPVGSSALLRHGVYQGAGQDAPNGARAAIYAGAYEAGVDYSARKPVEEATVELGTVNARLPAIDGPHTVVVEAFIDVPMSGLHEIHAGFEDSSHAVVSLEDREVYRKDPGTQAVITPVALEEGKRYPVTITYMKGGSAAFWLKHVDLEGRGDLATLNKEGRFTWFSDKEGEWTTRNDVTYWETRISKEEGGKGGPLSTTSNGRFIGPEVPFGYVMGTYHEEPVLLIESSMGNRALSFDFRPPSSGKTE
;
A
#
# COMPACT_ATOMS: atom_id res chain seq x y z
N GLU A 1 7.37 -5.00 29.24
CA GLU A 1 7.92 -5.94 28.26
C GLU A 1 6.84 -6.94 27.91
N VAL A 2 6.52 -7.15 26.64
CA VAL A 2 5.54 -8.14 26.20
C VAL A 2 6.18 -9.52 26.39
N PRO A 3 5.55 -10.46 27.14
CA PRO A 3 6.14 -11.76 27.34
C PRO A 3 6.31 -12.50 26.01
N ALA A 4 7.38 -13.29 25.91
CA ALA A 4 7.68 -14.07 24.71
C ALA A 4 6.62 -15.14 24.41
N VAL A 5 5.87 -15.55 25.43
CA VAL A 5 4.76 -16.50 25.32
C VAL A 5 3.55 -15.93 26.05
N LEU A 6 2.42 -15.86 25.36
CA LEU A 6 1.12 -15.54 25.96
C LEU A 6 0.33 -16.84 26.15
N PRO A 7 -0.13 -17.16 27.40
CA PRO A 7 -0.96 -18.33 27.64
C PRO A 7 -2.25 -18.27 26.80
N ARG A 8 -2.65 -19.40 26.27
CA ARG A 8 -3.88 -19.53 25.48
C ARG A 8 -4.75 -20.61 26.06
N PRO A 9 -5.94 -20.26 26.59
CA PRO A 9 -6.92 -21.26 26.95
C PRO A 9 -7.37 -22.05 25.73
N THR A 10 -7.43 -23.37 25.86
CA THR A 10 -7.93 -24.28 24.82
C THR A 10 -9.45 -24.49 24.91
N ALA A 11 -10.03 -24.18 26.08
CA ALA A 11 -11.47 -24.25 26.30
C ALA A 11 -12.13 -22.88 26.18
N ALA A 12 -13.33 -22.83 25.64
CA ALA A 12 -14.16 -21.64 25.71
C ALA A 12 -14.49 -21.33 27.19
N PRO A 13 -14.46 -20.05 27.59
CA PRO A 13 -14.82 -19.67 28.96
C PRO A 13 -16.33 -19.88 29.20
N PRO A 14 -16.74 -19.99 30.48
CA PRO A 14 -18.15 -20.09 30.81
C PRO A 14 -18.93 -18.85 30.34
N THR A 15 -20.15 -19.07 29.86
CA THR A 15 -21.00 -18.01 29.26
C THR A 15 -21.98 -17.37 30.24
N ASP A 16 -21.93 -17.73 31.51
CA ASP A 16 -22.84 -17.28 32.58
C ASP A 16 -22.28 -16.14 33.44
N GLY A 17 -21.12 -15.62 33.04
CA GLY A 17 -20.39 -14.58 33.77
C GLY A 17 -20.40 -13.22 33.08
N LYS A 18 -19.54 -12.34 33.58
CA LYS A 18 -19.25 -11.04 32.99
C LYS A 18 -18.42 -11.24 31.72
N VAL A 19 -18.61 -10.37 30.74
CA VAL A 19 -17.82 -10.29 29.51
C VAL A 19 -17.14 -8.92 29.46
N GLN A 20 -15.84 -8.92 29.18
CA GLN A 20 -15.11 -7.69 28.93
C GLN A 20 -15.31 -7.29 27.46
N VAL A 21 -15.90 -6.14 27.23
CA VAL A 21 -16.23 -5.66 25.87
C VAL A 21 -15.34 -4.52 25.48
N TYR A 22 -14.69 -4.63 24.32
CA TYR A 22 -13.87 -3.60 23.71
C TYR A 22 -14.40 -3.26 22.33
N ILE A 23 -14.56 -1.98 22.05
CA ILE A 23 -14.95 -1.48 20.74
C ILE A 23 -13.70 -0.93 20.05
N LEU A 24 -13.31 -1.54 18.95
CA LEU A 24 -12.21 -1.12 18.11
C LEU A 24 -12.79 -0.30 16.95
N ALA A 25 -12.59 1.01 16.99
CA ALA A 25 -13.13 1.92 15.99
C ALA A 25 -12.00 2.66 15.27
N GLY A 26 -12.15 2.85 13.98
CA GLY A 26 -11.16 3.56 13.19
C GLY A 26 -11.38 3.45 11.69
N GLN A 27 -10.31 3.66 10.95
CA GLN A 27 -10.33 3.55 9.51
C GLN A 27 -9.34 2.48 9.00
N SER A 28 -8.63 2.73 7.91
CA SER A 28 -7.82 1.76 7.16
C SER A 28 -6.92 0.88 8.03
N ASN A 29 -6.16 1.47 8.97
CA ASN A 29 -5.26 0.69 9.82
C ASN A 29 -6.02 -0.19 10.84
N MET A 30 -7.17 0.26 11.28
CA MET A 30 -8.03 -0.53 12.18
C MET A 30 -8.74 -1.65 11.41
N VAL A 31 -9.17 -1.41 10.17
CA VAL A 31 -9.70 -2.47 9.28
C VAL A 31 -8.68 -3.60 9.09
N GLY A 32 -7.38 -3.28 9.20
CA GLY A 32 -6.28 -4.23 9.07
C GLY A 32 -5.89 -4.50 7.62
N PHE A 33 -4.64 -4.16 7.30
CA PHE A 33 -4.02 -4.40 5.99
C PHE A 33 -2.63 -5.00 6.09
N GLY A 34 -2.22 -5.42 7.29
CA GLY A 34 -1.02 -6.22 7.46
C GLY A 34 -1.19 -7.57 6.77
N TYR A 35 -0.18 -8.01 6.04
CA TYR A 35 -0.23 -9.31 5.39
C TYR A 35 0.20 -10.41 6.35
N LEU A 36 -0.53 -11.52 6.32
CA LEU A 36 -0.15 -12.72 7.05
C LEU A 36 1.01 -13.43 6.36
N GLU A 37 0.90 -13.58 5.05
CA GLU A 37 1.87 -14.31 4.23
C GLU A 37 2.08 -13.62 2.89
N GLY A 38 3.34 -13.53 2.49
CA GLY A 38 3.76 -13.00 1.20
C GLY A 38 3.48 -11.51 1.02
N SER A 39 4.47 -10.77 0.61
CA SER A 39 4.30 -9.36 0.33
C SER A 39 3.47 -9.17 -0.95
N ARG A 40 2.29 -8.60 -0.81
CA ARG A 40 1.56 -8.04 -1.94
C ARG A 40 1.48 -6.54 -1.74
N PRO A 41 2.30 -5.75 -2.40
CA PRO A 41 2.29 -4.30 -2.25
C PRO A 41 1.04 -3.71 -2.92
N VAL A 42 -0.11 -3.79 -2.25
CA VAL A 42 -1.27 -3.01 -2.65
C VAL A 42 -0.99 -1.53 -2.36
N TYR A 43 -0.33 -1.28 -1.23
CA TYR A 43 0.15 0.04 -0.82
C TYR A 43 1.54 -0.11 -0.20
N PRO A 44 2.61 0.37 -0.85
CA PRO A 44 3.98 0.22 -0.34
C PRO A 44 4.21 0.86 1.04
N SER A 45 3.33 1.76 1.44
CA SER A 45 3.38 2.45 2.73
C SER A 45 2.83 1.67 3.92
N ILE A 46 2.28 0.46 3.72
CA ILE A 46 1.62 -0.31 4.78
C ILE A 46 2.44 -1.54 5.20
N PHE A 47 3.71 -1.58 4.90
CA PHE A 47 4.57 -2.60 5.48
C PHE A 47 4.81 -2.31 6.96
N LEU A 48 4.18 -3.11 7.81
CA LEU A 48 4.40 -3.07 9.24
C LEU A 48 5.59 -3.97 9.57
N SER A 49 6.73 -3.37 9.82
CA SER A 49 7.82 -4.05 10.48
C SER A 49 7.90 -3.58 11.94
N ALA A 50 7.95 -4.53 12.86
CA ALA A 50 8.30 -4.26 14.25
C ALA A 50 9.80 -3.99 14.42
N ASP A 51 10.59 -4.25 13.38
CA ASP A 51 12.02 -3.99 13.39
C ASP A 51 12.31 -2.56 12.99
N PRO A 52 12.89 -1.73 13.88
CA PRO A 52 13.24 -0.35 13.56
C PRO A 52 14.32 -0.27 12.46
N ASP A 53 15.09 -1.33 12.25
CA ASP A 53 16.15 -1.37 11.23
C ASP A 53 15.60 -1.79 9.86
N ILE A 54 14.41 -2.37 9.80
CA ILE A 54 13.72 -2.63 8.53
C ILE A 54 13.13 -1.32 8.03
N LYS A 55 13.72 -0.78 6.97
CA LYS A 55 13.34 0.51 6.38
C LYS A 55 11.97 0.54 5.70
N VAL A 56 11.34 -0.60 5.55
CA VAL A 56 10.02 -0.76 4.90
C VAL A 56 8.94 0.13 5.53
N GLY A 57 8.90 0.24 6.85
CA GLY A 57 7.97 1.12 7.58
C GLY A 57 8.26 2.61 7.46
N ARG A 58 9.37 3.00 6.81
CA ARG A 58 9.75 4.41 6.60
C ARG A 58 9.34 4.95 5.24
N MET A 59 8.75 4.13 4.38
CA MET A 59 8.24 4.63 3.11
C MET A 59 7.12 5.63 3.37
N PRO A 60 7.15 6.81 2.71
CA PRO A 60 6.10 7.80 2.85
C PRO A 60 4.73 7.22 2.54
N VAL A 61 3.73 7.64 3.28
CA VAL A 61 2.34 7.24 3.02
C VAL A 61 1.92 7.73 1.64
N GLY A 62 1.53 6.77 0.79
CA GLY A 62 1.20 7.04 -0.59
C GLY A 62 2.44 7.03 -1.50
N SER A 63 2.44 6.14 -2.45
CA SER A 63 3.51 5.96 -3.44
C SER A 63 3.82 7.22 -4.25
N SER A 64 2.82 8.09 -4.43
CA SER A 64 3.00 9.40 -5.05
C SER A 64 3.95 10.31 -4.26
N ALA A 65 4.01 10.18 -2.95
CA ALA A 65 4.92 10.98 -2.13
C ALA A 65 6.39 10.61 -2.37
N LEU A 66 6.69 9.35 -2.65
CA LEU A 66 8.04 8.90 -3.01
C LEU A 66 8.54 9.58 -4.28
N LEU A 67 7.75 9.50 -5.35
CA LEU A 67 8.11 10.09 -6.63
C LEU A 67 8.19 11.62 -6.55
N ARG A 68 7.39 12.25 -5.68
CA ARG A 68 7.47 13.70 -5.47
C ARG A 68 8.80 14.16 -4.88
N HIS A 69 9.36 13.40 -3.94
CA HIS A 69 10.58 13.77 -3.24
C HIS A 69 11.85 13.23 -3.87
N GLY A 70 11.73 12.26 -4.75
CA GLY A 70 12.84 11.56 -5.37
C GLY A 70 12.90 11.73 -6.89
N VAL A 71 12.33 12.80 -7.45
CA VAL A 71 12.29 13.04 -8.91
C VAL A 71 13.03 14.32 -9.25
N TYR A 72 13.96 14.24 -10.18
CA TYR A 72 14.88 15.32 -10.56
C TYR A 72 15.02 15.42 -12.08
N GLN A 73 15.35 16.61 -12.55
CA GLN A 73 15.55 16.90 -13.97
C GLN A 73 16.94 16.47 -14.49
N GLY A 74 17.79 15.98 -13.65
CA GLY A 74 19.17 15.57 -14.00
C GLY A 74 19.80 14.64 -12.98
N ALA A 75 20.91 14.04 -13.36
CA ALA A 75 21.66 13.08 -12.54
C ALA A 75 22.44 13.73 -11.38
N GLY A 76 22.76 15.01 -11.48
CA GLY A 76 23.53 15.74 -10.47
C GLY A 76 22.78 15.91 -9.15
N GLN A 77 23.52 16.01 -8.04
CA GLN A 77 22.94 16.18 -6.70
C GLN A 77 22.09 17.48 -6.58
N ASP A 78 22.53 18.54 -7.25
CA ASP A 78 21.88 19.85 -7.26
C ASP A 78 20.84 20.00 -8.37
N ALA A 79 20.45 18.90 -9.06
CA ALA A 79 19.48 18.96 -10.11
C ALA A 79 18.12 19.41 -9.58
N PRO A 80 17.39 20.30 -10.30
CA PRO A 80 16.06 20.73 -9.88
C PRO A 80 15.09 19.56 -9.76
N ASN A 81 14.15 19.66 -8.80
CA ASN A 81 13.06 18.72 -8.69
C ASN A 81 12.13 18.78 -9.89
N GLY A 82 11.42 17.67 -10.14
CA GLY A 82 10.45 17.55 -11.21
C GLY A 82 10.99 16.78 -12.41
N ALA A 83 10.16 16.68 -13.43
CA ALA A 83 10.44 15.98 -14.66
C ALA A 83 10.22 16.90 -15.87
N ARG A 84 10.98 16.70 -16.94
CA ARG A 84 10.75 17.36 -18.23
C ARG A 84 9.72 16.56 -19.01
N ALA A 85 8.69 17.22 -19.48
CA ALA A 85 7.69 16.63 -20.37
C ALA A 85 7.74 17.29 -21.72
N ALA A 86 7.84 16.49 -22.78
CA ALA A 86 7.77 16.93 -24.16
C ALA A 86 6.53 16.32 -24.82
N ILE A 87 5.78 17.12 -25.56
CA ILE A 87 4.53 16.72 -26.18
C ILE A 87 4.71 16.73 -27.71
N TYR A 88 4.35 15.64 -28.34
CA TYR A 88 4.50 15.41 -29.76
C TYR A 88 3.12 15.24 -30.42
N ALA A 89 2.87 15.89 -31.56
CA ALA A 89 1.66 15.70 -32.33
C ALA A 89 1.57 14.26 -32.85
N GLY A 90 0.37 13.71 -32.85
CA GLY A 90 0.09 12.37 -33.33
C GLY A 90 -0.05 11.32 -32.22
N ALA A 91 -0.68 10.21 -32.58
CA ALA A 91 -0.84 9.07 -31.69
C ALA A 91 0.51 8.38 -31.42
N TYR A 92 0.56 7.63 -30.32
CA TYR A 92 1.73 6.83 -30.00
C TYR A 92 2.05 5.82 -31.11
N GLU A 93 3.32 5.77 -31.48
CA GLU A 93 3.86 4.83 -32.44
C GLU A 93 4.96 3.99 -31.74
N ALA A 94 4.78 2.68 -31.71
CA ALA A 94 5.76 1.78 -31.08
C ALA A 94 7.10 1.80 -31.87
N GLY A 95 8.21 1.82 -31.13
CA GLY A 95 9.56 1.79 -31.69
C GLY A 95 10.03 3.13 -32.27
N VAL A 96 9.28 4.20 -32.12
CA VAL A 96 9.69 5.53 -32.55
C VAL A 96 10.62 6.16 -31.50
N ASP A 97 11.72 6.70 -31.97
CA ASP A 97 12.59 7.57 -31.20
C ASP A 97 12.02 9.00 -31.22
N TYR A 98 11.32 9.35 -30.17
CA TYR A 98 10.73 10.70 -30.04
C TYR A 98 11.80 11.77 -29.79
N SER A 99 13.00 11.44 -29.34
CA SER A 99 14.08 12.43 -29.16
C SER A 99 14.56 13.03 -30.47
N ALA A 100 14.37 12.32 -31.58
CA ALA A 100 14.69 12.80 -32.94
C ALA A 100 13.60 13.70 -33.53
N ARG A 101 12.44 13.88 -32.88
CA ARG A 101 11.34 14.70 -33.32
C ARG A 101 11.33 16.05 -32.58
N LYS A 102 10.80 17.08 -33.21
CA LYS A 102 10.56 18.38 -32.56
C LYS A 102 9.26 18.31 -31.76
N PRO A 103 9.26 18.55 -30.44
CA PRO A 103 8.02 18.63 -29.66
C PRO A 103 7.20 19.88 -30.07
N VAL A 104 5.90 19.79 -29.90
CA VAL A 104 4.98 20.94 -30.07
C VAL A 104 4.92 21.81 -28.83
N GLU A 105 5.18 21.21 -27.67
CA GLU A 105 5.20 21.88 -26.36
C GLU A 105 6.16 21.18 -25.42
N GLU A 106 6.75 21.94 -24.51
CA GLU A 106 7.56 21.40 -23.40
C GLU A 106 7.12 22.00 -22.06
N ALA A 107 7.15 21.21 -21.02
CA ALA A 107 6.77 21.63 -19.68
C ALA A 107 7.63 20.94 -18.61
N THR A 108 7.77 21.57 -17.47
CA THR A 108 8.24 20.89 -16.25
C THR A 108 7.03 20.42 -15.46
N VAL A 109 7.01 19.15 -15.09
CA VAL A 109 5.93 18.52 -14.36
C VAL A 109 6.42 17.88 -13.07
N GLU A 110 5.55 17.81 -12.08
CA GLU A 110 5.79 17.03 -10.86
C GLU A 110 5.27 15.61 -11.07
N LEU A 111 6.16 14.63 -10.97
CA LEU A 111 5.76 13.23 -10.87
C LEU A 111 5.35 12.92 -9.43
N GLY A 112 4.35 12.06 -9.28
CA GLY A 112 3.88 11.65 -7.95
C GLY A 112 2.70 12.44 -7.42
N THR A 113 2.21 13.43 -8.12
CA THR A 113 0.84 13.91 -7.95
C THR A 113 -0.11 13.05 -8.78
N VAL A 114 -1.36 12.95 -8.36
CA VAL A 114 -2.38 12.11 -9.03
C VAL A 114 -2.59 12.51 -10.49
N ASN A 115 -2.14 13.69 -10.88
CA ASN A 115 -2.25 14.19 -12.24
C ASN A 115 -1.02 15.05 -12.59
N ALA A 116 -0.19 14.58 -13.49
CA ALA A 116 0.73 15.47 -14.19
C ALA A 116 -0.10 16.42 -15.04
N ARG A 117 -0.21 17.67 -14.63
CA ARG A 117 -0.95 18.69 -15.39
C ARG A 117 -0.09 19.14 -16.55
N LEU A 118 -0.45 18.66 -17.72
CA LEU A 118 0.14 19.12 -18.96
C LEU A 118 -0.73 20.21 -19.60
N PRO A 119 -0.15 21.11 -20.42
CA PRO A 119 -0.90 22.03 -21.25
C PRO A 119 -1.96 21.30 -22.06
N ALA A 120 -3.11 21.94 -22.27
CA ALA A 120 -4.15 21.44 -23.16
C ALA A 120 -3.67 21.56 -24.60
N ILE A 121 -3.72 20.47 -25.36
CA ILE A 121 -3.39 20.43 -26.79
C ILE A 121 -4.53 19.71 -27.49
N ASP A 122 -4.95 20.25 -28.60
CA ASP A 122 -6.00 19.68 -29.44
C ASP A 122 -5.49 18.47 -30.23
N GLY A 123 -6.35 17.45 -30.31
CA GLY A 123 -6.08 16.23 -31.08
C GLY A 123 -5.21 15.19 -30.37
N PRO A 124 -4.97 14.04 -31.02
CA PRO A 124 -4.15 12.97 -30.47
C PRO A 124 -2.69 13.44 -30.35
N HIS A 125 -2.08 13.13 -29.24
CA HIS A 125 -0.68 13.45 -29.00
C HIS A 125 -0.02 12.47 -28.03
N THR A 126 1.29 12.33 -28.20
CA THR A 126 2.15 11.52 -27.38
C THR A 126 2.94 12.40 -26.44
N VAL A 127 3.06 11.99 -25.19
CA VAL A 127 3.85 12.66 -24.16
C VAL A 127 5.05 11.79 -23.80
N VAL A 128 6.22 12.40 -23.78
CA VAL A 128 7.45 11.79 -23.26
C VAL A 128 7.87 12.58 -22.03
N VAL A 129 8.00 11.87 -20.90
CA VAL A 129 8.46 12.44 -19.65
C VAL A 129 9.82 11.85 -19.34
N GLU A 130 10.80 12.71 -19.12
CA GLU A 130 12.17 12.34 -18.75
C GLU A 130 12.47 12.88 -17.35
N ALA A 131 12.99 12.02 -16.51
CA ALA A 131 13.39 12.36 -15.16
C ALA A 131 14.46 11.42 -14.63
N PHE A 132 14.98 11.76 -13.46
CA PHE A 132 15.82 10.89 -12.65
C PHE A 132 15.11 10.64 -11.32
N ILE A 133 15.10 9.40 -10.86
CA ILE A 133 14.49 9.03 -9.60
C ILE A 133 15.51 8.53 -8.59
N ASP A 134 15.39 8.99 -7.35
CA ASP A 134 16.09 8.43 -6.22
C ASP A 134 15.26 7.32 -5.59
N VAL A 135 15.91 6.32 -5.05
CA VAL A 135 15.28 5.18 -4.42
C VAL A 135 15.53 5.24 -2.90
N PRO A 136 14.49 5.22 -2.09
CA PRO A 136 14.62 5.39 -0.64
C PRO A 136 15.20 4.17 0.08
N MET A 137 15.25 3.03 -0.59
CA MET A 137 15.78 1.77 -0.05
C MET A 137 16.21 0.85 -1.18
N SER A 138 17.26 0.05 -0.92
CA SER A 138 17.68 -1.00 -1.82
C SER A 138 16.70 -2.16 -1.84
N GLY A 139 16.54 -2.81 -2.98
CA GLY A 139 15.71 -3.99 -3.13
C GLY A 139 15.01 -4.06 -4.47
N LEU A 140 14.05 -4.94 -4.56
CA LEU A 140 13.25 -5.13 -5.74
C LEU A 140 12.08 -4.14 -5.77
N HIS A 141 11.93 -3.44 -6.88
CA HIS A 141 10.91 -2.42 -7.08
C HIS A 141 10.08 -2.70 -8.31
N GLU A 142 8.84 -2.24 -8.28
CA GLU A 142 7.96 -2.17 -9.44
C GLU A 142 7.56 -0.73 -9.70
N ILE A 143 7.56 -0.34 -10.97
CA ILE A 143 6.94 0.92 -11.37
C ILE A 143 5.50 0.61 -11.77
N HIS A 144 4.58 1.33 -11.15
CA HIS A 144 3.16 1.27 -11.46
C HIS A 144 2.70 2.60 -12.00
N ALA A 145 1.77 2.55 -12.95
CA ALA A 145 1.15 3.74 -13.51
C ALA A 145 -0.35 3.49 -13.72
N GLY A 146 -1.15 4.51 -13.49
CA GLY A 146 -2.57 4.53 -13.81
C GLY A 146 -2.80 5.32 -15.10
N PHE A 147 -3.31 4.64 -16.11
CA PHE A 147 -3.74 5.24 -17.38
C PHE A 147 -5.16 4.80 -17.71
N GLU A 148 -5.85 5.57 -18.50
CA GLU A 148 -7.14 5.16 -19.05
C GLU A 148 -7.00 3.90 -19.90
N ASP A 149 -8.06 3.10 -20.01
CA ASP A 149 -8.03 1.81 -20.72
C ASP A 149 -7.69 1.92 -22.21
N SER A 150 -7.97 3.08 -22.82
CA SER A 150 -7.66 3.37 -24.21
C SER A 150 -6.24 3.88 -24.46
N SER A 151 -5.42 4.01 -23.43
CA SER A 151 -4.10 4.63 -23.52
C SER A 151 -2.99 3.62 -23.72
N HIS A 152 -2.01 3.96 -24.55
CA HIS A 152 -0.71 3.32 -24.58
C HIS A 152 0.22 3.98 -23.56
N ALA A 153 1.01 3.18 -22.87
CA ALA A 153 2.05 3.69 -21.99
C ALA A 153 3.22 2.72 -21.85
N VAL A 154 4.42 3.28 -21.86
CA VAL A 154 5.67 2.54 -21.63
C VAL A 154 6.50 3.32 -20.63
N VAL A 155 7.07 2.63 -19.65
CA VAL A 155 8.06 3.19 -18.74
C VAL A 155 9.35 2.40 -18.86
N SER A 156 10.45 3.12 -19.06
CA SER A 156 11.79 2.58 -19.07
C SER A 156 12.62 3.17 -17.94
N LEU A 157 13.39 2.33 -17.25
CA LEU A 157 14.45 2.71 -16.33
C LEU A 157 15.80 2.38 -16.97
N GLU A 158 16.65 3.35 -17.06
CA GLU A 158 17.80 3.27 -17.97
C GLU A 158 17.26 2.93 -19.36
N ASP A 159 17.77 1.93 -20.03
CA ASP A 159 17.25 1.49 -21.34
C ASP A 159 16.35 0.25 -21.25
N ARG A 160 15.92 -0.12 -20.02
CA ARG A 160 15.12 -1.31 -19.78
C ARG A 160 13.65 -0.96 -19.59
N GLU A 161 12.76 -1.56 -20.41
CA GLU A 161 11.33 -1.47 -20.20
C GLU A 161 10.92 -2.19 -18.91
N VAL A 162 10.27 -1.46 -18.01
CA VAL A 162 9.81 -1.94 -16.70
C VAL A 162 8.29 -1.91 -16.53
N TYR A 163 7.60 -1.21 -17.44
CA TYR A 163 6.15 -1.15 -17.48
C TYR A 163 5.66 -0.95 -18.91
N ARG A 164 4.63 -1.70 -19.29
CA ARG A 164 3.91 -1.51 -20.56
C ARG A 164 2.42 -1.68 -20.34
N LYS A 165 1.63 -0.81 -20.92
CA LYS A 165 0.18 -0.95 -21.06
C LYS A 165 -0.21 -0.64 -22.50
N ASP A 166 -0.92 -1.57 -23.09
CA ASP A 166 -1.59 -1.39 -24.38
C ASP A 166 -3.09 -1.24 -24.18
N PRO A 167 -3.84 -0.57 -25.09
CA PRO A 167 -5.27 -0.38 -24.97
C PRO A 167 -6.02 -1.71 -24.79
N GLY A 168 -6.94 -1.74 -23.84
CA GLY A 168 -7.76 -2.93 -23.56
C GLY A 168 -7.02 -4.11 -22.92
N THR A 169 -5.74 -3.95 -22.53
CA THR A 169 -4.95 -5.01 -21.89
C THR A 169 -4.66 -4.72 -20.42
N GLN A 170 -4.27 -5.74 -19.68
CA GLN A 170 -3.65 -5.57 -18.37
C GLN A 170 -2.22 -5.04 -18.56
N ALA A 171 -1.78 -4.19 -17.63
CA ALA A 171 -0.40 -3.73 -17.65
C ALA A 171 0.58 -4.89 -17.38
N VAL A 172 1.68 -4.90 -18.13
CA VAL A 172 2.83 -5.77 -17.88
C VAL A 172 3.82 -4.99 -17.04
N ILE A 173 4.21 -5.54 -15.90
CA ILE A 173 5.15 -4.92 -14.95
C ILE A 173 6.32 -5.85 -14.78
N THR A 174 7.52 -5.32 -14.99
CA THR A 174 8.77 -6.06 -14.80
C THR A 174 9.49 -5.51 -13.57
N PRO A 175 9.65 -6.30 -12.51
CA PRO A 175 10.39 -5.88 -11.33
C PRO A 175 11.86 -5.61 -11.66
N VAL A 176 12.44 -4.64 -10.95
CA VAL A 176 13.85 -4.21 -11.13
C VAL A 176 14.50 -4.00 -9.77
N ALA A 177 15.73 -4.53 -9.62
CA ALA A 177 16.53 -4.28 -8.44
C ALA A 177 17.13 -2.87 -8.51
N LEU A 178 16.86 -2.06 -7.48
CA LEU A 178 17.35 -0.70 -7.34
C LEU A 178 18.11 -0.56 -6.02
N GLU A 179 19.06 0.38 -5.98
CA GLU A 179 19.94 0.62 -4.84
C GLU A 179 19.66 1.99 -4.21
N GLU A 180 19.58 2.03 -2.89
CA GLU A 180 19.44 3.27 -2.12
C GLU A 180 20.61 4.21 -2.40
N GLY A 181 20.28 5.48 -2.60
CA GLY A 181 21.26 6.53 -2.88
C GLY A 181 21.75 6.60 -4.32
N LYS A 182 21.38 5.64 -5.17
CA LYS A 182 21.64 5.71 -6.60
C LYS A 182 20.47 6.39 -7.32
N ARG A 183 20.78 7.23 -8.28
CA ARG A 183 19.81 7.96 -9.10
C ARG A 183 19.69 7.29 -10.48
N TYR A 184 18.45 6.98 -10.87
CA TYR A 184 18.14 6.23 -12.09
C TYR A 184 17.41 7.09 -13.10
N PRO A 185 17.83 7.16 -14.37
CA PRO A 185 17.06 7.79 -15.40
C PRO A 185 15.79 7.01 -15.68
N VAL A 186 14.68 7.72 -15.78
CA VAL A 186 13.36 7.18 -16.12
C VAL A 186 12.77 7.92 -17.31
N THR A 187 12.27 7.17 -18.27
CA THR A 187 11.54 7.71 -19.42
C THR A 187 10.13 7.10 -19.40
N ILE A 188 9.13 7.97 -19.53
CA ILE A 188 7.72 7.57 -19.56
C ILE A 188 7.15 8.10 -20.86
N THR A 189 6.70 7.20 -21.74
CA THR A 189 6.06 7.56 -23.00
C THR A 189 4.61 7.10 -22.96
N TYR A 190 3.66 8.01 -23.17
CA TYR A 190 2.25 7.66 -23.18
C TYR A 190 1.43 8.53 -24.14
N MET A 191 0.32 7.97 -24.61
CA MET A 191 -0.66 8.71 -25.35
C MET A 191 -1.60 9.42 -24.37
N LYS A 192 -1.76 10.74 -24.52
CA LYS A 192 -2.64 11.49 -23.64
C LYS A 192 -4.10 11.19 -23.96
N GLY A 193 -4.77 10.58 -23.02
CA GLY A 193 -6.20 10.32 -23.05
C GLY A 193 -6.91 10.77 -21.78
N GLY A 194 -6.18 11.35 -20.81
CA GLY A 194 -6.70 11.74 -19.50
C GLY A 194 -5.59 12.00 -18.50
N SER A 195 -5.86 11.74 -17.24
CA SER A 195 -4.88 11.87 -16.17
C SER A 195 -3.98 10.63 -16.09
N ALA A 196 -2.69 10.84 -15.95
CA ALA A 196 -1.73 9.79 -15.65
C ALA A 196 -1.25 9.93 -14.21
N ALA A 197 -1.21 8.82 -13.49
CA ALA A 197 -0.65 8.74 -12.15
C ALA A 197 0.47 7.70 -12.13
N PHE A 198 1.61 8.06 -11.56
CA PHE A 198 2.79 7.19 -11.48
C PHE A 198 3.14 6.95 -10.02
N TRP A 199 3.56 5.74 -9.68
CA TRP A 199 4.08 5.42 -8.37
C TRP A 199 5.11 4.30 -8.41
N LEU A 200 6.08 4.39 -7.54
CA LEU A 200 7.09 3.38 -7.32
C LEU A 200 6.68 2.53 -6.12
N LYS A 201 6.70 1.23 -6.27
CA LYS A 201 6.49 0.27 -5.18
C LYS A 201 7.77 -0.50 -4.90
N HIS A 202 8.11 -0.64 -3.64
CA HIS A 202 9.03 -1.67 -3.21
C HIS A 202 8.29 -3.00 -3.16
N VAL A 203 8.84 -4.00 -3.82
CA VAL A 203 8.30 -5.36 -3.85
C VAL A 203 9.28 -6.26 -3.12
N ASP A 204 8.88 -6.81 -2.02
CA ASP A 204 9.64 -7.83 -1.34
C ASP A 204 9.12 -9.21 -1.75
N LEU A 205 9.76 -9.82 -2.72
CA LEU A 205 9.38 -11.15 -3.19
C LEU A 205 9.73 -12.26 -2.19
N GLU A 206 10.56 -11.97 -1.18
CA GLU A 206 10.89 -12.91 -0.12
C GLU A 206 9.88 -12.85 1.04
N GLY A 207 8.90 -11.97 0.95
CA GLY A 207 7.85 -11.87 1.95
C GLY A 207 8.22 -11.05 3.19
N ARG A 208 9.26 -10.22 3.15
CA ARG A 208 9.61 -9.33 4.27
C ARG A 208 8.49 -8.36 4.58
N GLY A 209 8.27 -8.14 5.87
CA GLY A 209 7.21 -7.26 6.37
C GLY A 209 5.84 -7.95 6.46
N ASP A 210 5.71 -9.22 6.12
CA ASP A 210 4.56 -10.04 6.49
C ASP A 210 4.76 -10.76 7.85
N LEU A 211 3.65 -11.16 8.44
CA LEU A 211 3.67 -11.79 9.76
C LEU A 211 4.38 -13.15 9.75
N ALA A 212 4.22 -13.93 8.69
CA ALA A 212 4.84 -15.25 8.58
C ALA A 212 6.36 -15.16 8.58
N THR A 213 6.92 -14.19 7.87
CA THR A 213 8.37 -13.93 7.85
C THR A 213 8.85 -13.49 9.22
N LEU A 214 8.17 -12.53 9.87
CA LEU A 214 8.54 -12.08 11.22
C LEU A 214 8.45 -13.21 12.24
N ASN A 215 7.45 -14.08 12.10
CA ASN A 215 7.28 -15.23 12.97
C ASN A 215 8.42 -16.25 12.81
N LYS A 216 8.85 -16.55 11.58
CA LYS A 216 10.01 -17.39 11.30
C LYS A 216 11.32 -16.81 11.84
N GLU A 217 11.42 -15.50 11.93
CA GLU A 217 12.54 -14.79 12.57
C GLU A 217 12.47 -14.80 14.11
N GLY A 218 11.49 -15.48 14.69
CA GLY A 218 11.30 -15.59 16.14
C GLY A 218 10.54 -14.44 16.77
N ARG A 219 9.88 -13.59 15.97
CA ARG A 219 9.04 -12.49 16.43
C ARG A 219 7.58 -12.90 16.47
N PHE A 220 6.82 -12.39 17.43
CA PHE A 220 5.39 -12.68 17.57
C PHE A 220 5.03 -14.16 17.51
N THR A 221 5.89 -15.01 18.11
CA THR A 221 5.79 -16.48 18.07
C THR A 221 4.48 -17.05 18.64
N TRP A 222 3.73 -16.22 19.36
CA TRP A 222 2.42 -16.58 19.93
C TRP A 222 1.27 -16.53 18.92
N PHE A 223 1.49 -16.02 17.70
CA PHE A 223 0.49 -16.05 16.63
C PHE A 223 0.51 -17.35 15.82
N SER A 224 1.52 -18.17 15.99
CA SER A 224 1.57 -19.52 15.42
C SER A 224 1.83 -20.56 16.51
N ASP A 225 1.56 -21.81 16.24
CA ASP A 225 1.95 -22.93 17.07
C ASP A 225 3.35 -23.46 16.69
N LYS A 226 3.73 -24.60 17.27
CA LYS A 226 5.04 -25.22 17.02
C LYS A 226 5.18 -25.81 15.63
N GLU A 227 4.07 -26.13 15.01
CA GLU A 227 3.95 -26.65 13.66
C GLU A 227 3.94 -25.51 12.60
N GLY A 228 3.83 -24.25 13.07
CA GLY A 228 3.77 -23.06 12.21
C GLY A 228 2.36 -22.69 11.77
N GLU A 229 1.33 -23.38 12.27
CA GLU A 229 -0.06 -23.06 11.99
C GLU A 229 -0.54 -21.85 12.79
N TRP A 230 -1.42 -21.06 12.20
CA TRP A 230 -1.98 -19.87 12.84
C TRP A 230 -2.87 -20.23 14.03
N THR A 231 -2.68 -19.51 15.10
CA THR A 231 -3.34 -19.81 16.37
C THR A 231 -4.70 -19.16 16.53
N THR A 232 -5.52 -19.76 17.39
CA THR A 232 -6.85 -19.25 17.76
C THR A 232 -6.96 -19.16 19.28
N ARG A 233 -7.65 -18.11 19.78
CA ARG A 233 -7.99 -17.93 21.20
C ARG A 233 -9.49 -18.15 21.41
N ASN A 234 -9.84 -19.13 22.21
CA ASN A 234 -11.24 -19.46 22.48
C ASN A 234 -11.86 -18.60 23.61
N ASP A 235 -11.03 -17.88 24.36
CA ASP A 235 -11.43 -16.95 25.42
C ASP A 235 -11.69 -15.52 24.91
N VAL A 236 -11.37 -15.26 23.65
CA VAL A 236 -11.61 -13.97 23.00
C VAL A 236 -12.51 -14.20 21.79
N THR A 237 -13.63 -13.51 21.75
CA THR A 237 -14.53 -13.47 20.58
C THR A 237 -14.26 -12.20 19.80
N TYR A 238 -14.03 -12.33 18.52
CA TYR A 238 -13.95 -11.21 17.57
C TYR A 238 -15.25 -11.10 16.80
N TRP A 239 -15.76 -9.89 16.67
CA TRP A 239 -16.96 -9.58 15.89
C TRP A 239 -16.71 -8.34 15.03
N GLU A 240 -16.69 -8.51 13.69
CA GLU A 240 -16.57 -7.41 12.75
C GLU A 240 -17.97 -6.94 12.32
N THR A 241 -18.24 -5.65 12.45
CA THR A 241 -19.42 -5.01 11.90
C THR A 241 -19.01 -3.85 11.01
N ARG A 242 -19.36 -3.90 9.74
CA ARG A 242 -19.09 -2.83 8.76
C ARG A 242 -20.36 -2.06 8.46
N ILE A 243 -20.32 -0.77 8.68
CA ILE A 243 -21.45 0.15 8.44
C ILE A 243 -21.95 0.08 6.98
N SER A 244 -21.08 -0.30 6.04
CA SER A 244 -21.40 -0.39 4.60
C SER A 244 -22.10 -1.68 4.18
N LYS A 245 -22.31 -2.65 5.08
CA LYS A 245 -22.99 -3.90 4.78
C LYS A 245 -24.27 -4.01 5.59
N GLU A 246 -25.38 -4.14 4.89
CA GLU A 246 -26.70 -4.42 5.48
C GLU A 246 -26.77 -5.81 6.13
N GLU A 247 -25.82 -6.69 5.79
CA GLU A 247 -25.69 -8.01 6.38
C GLU A 247 -24.95 -7.91 7.72
N GLY A 248 -25.47 -8.64 8.71
CA GLY A 248 -24.92 -8.70 10.07
C GLY A 248 -23.42 -9.02 10.09
N GLY A 249 -22.77 -8.67 11.20
CA GLY A 249 -21.34 -8.83 11.37
C GLY A 249 -20.86 -10.29 11.25
N LYS A 250 -19.58 -10.46 11.01
CA LYS A 250 -18.91 -11.76 11.05
C LYS A 250 -18.17 -11.89 12.37
N GLY A 251 -18.18 -13.07 12.96
CA GLY A 251 -17.47 -13.28 14.21
C GLY A 251 -17.21 -14.72 14.54
N GLY A 252 -16.45 -14.90 15.60
CA GLY A 252 -16.04 -16.20 16.14
C GLY A 252 -14.86 -16.06 17.11
N PRO A 253 -14.28 -17.16 17.54
CA PRO A 253 -13.05 -17.13 18.32
C PRO A 253 -11.98 -16.31 17.59
N LEU A 254 -11.24 -15.48 18.34
CA LEU A 254 -10.19 -14.66 17.75
C LEU A 254 -9.07 -15.53 17.19
N SER A 255 -8.85 -15.45 15.92
CA SER A 255 -7.77 -16.14 15.23
C SER A 255 -6.81 -15.12 14.59
N THR A 256 -5.58 -15.52 14.40
CA THR A 256 -4.63 -14.76 13.59
C THR A 256 -5.18 -14.52 12.16
N THR A 257 -6.06 -15.40 11.70
CA THR A 257 -6.74 -15.30 10.40
C THR A 257 -8.17 -14.77 10.46
N SER A 258 -8.62 -14.18 11.57
CA SER A 258 -10.00 -13.65 11.71
C SER A 258 -10.39 -12.68 10.60
N ASN A 259 -9.44 -11.88 10.11
CA ASN A 259 -9.62 -10.97 8.98
C ASN A 259 -9.14 -11.59 7.64
N GLY A 260 -9.21 -12.92 7.50
CA GLY A 260 -8.78 -13.65 6.32
C GLY A 260 -7.26 -13.66 6.15
N ARG A 261 -6.75 -13.08 5.09
CA ARG A 261 -5.30 -12.97 4.80
C ARG A 261 -4.63 -11.72 5.36
N PHE A 262 -5.39 -10.89 6.04
CA PHE A 262 -4.91 -9.65 6.64
C PHE A 262 -4.93 -9.74 8.15
N ILE A 263 -4.11 -8.91 8.78
CA ILE A 263 -4.07 -8.72 10.22
C ILE A 263 -4.15 -7.21 10.53
N GLY A 264 -4.88 -6.87 11.55
CA GLY A 264 -4.96 -5.53 12.12
C GLY A 264 -4.68 -5.52 13.61
N PRO A 265 -4.94 -4.42 14.30
CA PRO A 265 -4.73 -4.28 15.74
C PRO A 265 -5.59 -5.22 16.58
N GLU A 266 -6.68 -5.75 16.05
CA GLU A 266 -7.61 -6.65 16.75
C GLU A 266 -6.92 -7.89 17.30
N VAL A 267 -5.99 -8.46 16.53
CA VAL A 267 -5.32 -9.70 16.90
C VAL A 267 -4.35 -9.50 18.07
N PRO A 268 -3.33 -8.63 17.99
CA PRO A 268 -2.42 -8.43 19.14
C PRO A 268 -3.15 -7.88 20.36
N PHE A 269 -4.12 -7.00 20.18
CA PHE A 269 -4.90 -6.45 21.27
C PHE A 269 -5.69 -7.56 21.98
N GLY A 270 -6.40 -8.39 21.23
CA GLY A 270 -7.18 -9.49 21.80
C GLY A 270 -6.32 -10.55 22.48
N TYR A 271 -5.12 -10.83 21.94
CA TYR A 271 -4.18 -11.74 22.61
C TYR A 271 -3.73 -11.21 23.98
N VAL A 272 -3.44 -9.91 24.08
CA VAL A 272 -3.05 -9.28 25.34
C VAL A 272 -4.24 -9.23 26.30
N MET A 273 -5.40 -8.78 25.85
CA MET A 273 -6.58 -8.64 26.72
C MET A 273 -7.10 -9.98 27.22
N GLY A 274 -7.14 -11.01 26.37
CA GLY A 274 -7.50 -12.36 26.83
C GLY A 274 -6.49 -12.98 27.81
N THR A 275 -5.25 -12.52 27.80
CA THR A 275 -4.25 -12.95 28.81
C THR A 275 -4.41 -12.17 30.11
N TYR A 276 -4.86 -10.93 30.02
CA TYR A 276 -5.01 -10.03 31.17
C TYR A 276 -6.29 -10.27 31.98
N HIS A 277 -7.38 -10.67 31.30
CA HIS A 277 -8.67 -10.92 31.94
C HIS A 277 -8.92 -12.41 32.16
N GLU A 278 -9.56 -12.73 33.30
CA GLU A 278 -10.08 -14.08 33.57
C GLU A 278 -11.45 -14.31 32.91
N GLU A 279 -12.19 -13.22 32.66
CA GLU A 279 -13.46 -13.24 32.00
C GLU A 279 -13.29 -13.32 30.46
N PRO A 280 -14.32 -13.83 29.75
CA PRO A 280 -14.34 -13.77 28.29
C PRO A 280 -14.20 -12.35 27.77
N VAL A 281 -13.45 -12.20 26.68
CA VAL A 281 -13.27 -10.91 26.00
C VAL A 281 -14.07 -10.91 24.70
N LEU A 282 -14.82 -9.84 24.45
CA LEU A 282 -15.50 -9.56 23.20
C LEU A 282 -14.88 -8.32 22.54
N LEU A 283 -14.29 -8.50 21.37
CA LEU A 283 -13.83 -7.42 20.52
C LEU A 283 -14.87 -7.13 19.45
N ILE A 284 -15.38 -5.91 19.43
CA ILE A 284 -16.28 -5.43 18.38
C ILE A 284 -15.50 -4.49 17.50
N GLU A 285 -15.17 -4.92 16.30
CA GLU A 285 -14.55 -4.06 15.31
C GLU A 285 -15.59 -3.31 14.51
N SER A 286 -15.58 -1.97 14.67
CA SER A 286 -16.42 -1.03 13.93
C SER A 286 -15.55 -0.04 13.19
N SER A 287 -14.97 -0.48 12.08
CA SER A 287 -14.04 0.31 11.30
C SER A 287 -14.46 0.40 9.84
N MET A 288 -14.09 1.50 9.19
CA MET A 288 -14.37 1.72 7.78
C MET A 288 -13.26 2.54 7.14
N GLY A 289 -12.70 2.02 6.06
CA GLY A 289 -11.64 2.69 5.32
C GLY A 289 -12.07 4.06 4.78
N ASN A 290 -11.12 5.00 4.73
CA ASN A 290 -11.30 6.35 4.21
C ASN A 290 -12.41 7.16 4.92
N ARG A 291 -12.50 7.07 6.25
CA ARG A 291 -13.48 7.78 7.08
C ARG A 291 -12.80 8.70 8.09
N ALA A 292 -13.42 9.84 8.36
CA ALA A 292 -12.91 10.85 9.27
C ALA A 292 -13.67 10.85 10.60
N LEU A 293 -12.95 11.01 11.70
CA LEU A 293 -13.56 11.14 13.03
C LEU A 293 -14.47 12.37 13.11
N SER A 294 -14.09 13.45 12.43
CA SER A 294 -14.83 14.72 12.44
C SER A 294 -16.15 14.68 11.66
N PHE A 295 -16.37 13.65 10.84
CA PHE A 295 -17.54 13.58 9.99
C PHE A 295 -18.27 12.23 10.13
N ASP A 296 -17.59 11.12 9.83
CA ASP A 296 -18.24 9.80 9.69
C ASP A 296 -18.55 9.13 11.03
N PHE A 297 -17.75 9.41 12.07
CA PHE A 297 -17.90 8.82 13.41
C PHE A 297 -18.56 9.78 14.41
N ARG A 298 -19.15 10.87 13.94
CA ARG A 298 -19.89 11.77 14.81
C ARG A 298 -21.24 11.18 15.22
N PRO A 299 -21.66 11.39 16.49
CA PRO A 299 -23.00 10.98 16.88
C PRO A 299 -24.06 11.78 16.09
N PRO A 300 -25.21 11.18 15.77
CA PRO A 300 -26.28 11.87 15.03
C PRO A 300 -26.71 13.20 15.63
N SER A 301 -26.60 13.33 16.94
CA SER A 301 -26.92 14.56 17.69
C SER A 301 -25.99 15.73 17.43
N SER A 302 -24.82 15.50 16.86
CA SER A 302 -23.86 16.57 16.58
C SER A 302 -24.14 17.39 15.31
N GLY A 303 -25.22 17.05 14.59
CA GLY A 303 -25.61 17.74 13.37
C GLY A 303 -24.71 17.42 12.17
N LYS A 304 -25.12 17.91 11.00
CA LYS A 304 -24.27 17.87 9.79
C LYS A 304 -23.24 19.00 9.86
N THR A 305 -22.00 18.73 9.45
CA THR A 305 -21.03 19.79 9.09
C THR A 305 -21.31 20.15 7.63
N GLU A 306 -21.46 21.43 7.36
CA GLU A 306 -21.47 21.96 6.01
C GLU A 306 -20.08 21.80 5.35
#